data_88ce58dd0959180d8d98dbd2919b9184
#
_entry.id   88ce58dd0959180d8d98dbd2919b9184
#
_cell.length_a   1.000
_cell.length_b   1.000
_cell.length_c   1.000
_cell.angle_alpha   90.00
_cell.angle_beta   90.00
_cell.angle_gamma   90.00
#
_symmetry.space_group_name_H-M   'P 1'
#
loop_
_entity.id
_entity.type
_entity.pdbx_description
1 polymer ?
#
loop_
_entity_poly.entity_id
_entity_poly.type
_entity_poly.pdbx_seq_one_letter_code
_entity_poly.pdbx_strand_id
1 'polypeptide(L)'
;MQYPILSIALLVGLFAVTVSMALTGWRLLKGPSIADRILALDTLYLNAVTLMILLGLYLNNTLLFEAALLVAMLGFVSTVALARYVTRGDTIE
;
A
#
# COMPACT_ATOMS: atom_id res chain seq x y z
N MET A 1 5.17 22.12 -9.12
CA MET A 1 4.23 22.52 -8.08
C MET A 1 4.25 24.03 -7.91
N GLN A 2 3.04 24.62 -7.88
CA GLN A 2 2.93 26.05 -7.72
C GLN A 2 3.10 26.50 -6.27
N TYR A 3 2.80 25.61 -5.34
CA TYR A 3 2.76 25.97 -3.93
C TYR A 3 3.92 25.32 -3.21
N PRO A 4 4.85 26.12 -2.67
CA PRO A 4 6.03 25.54 -2.01
C PRO A 4 5.66 24.70 -0.78
N ILE A 5 4.62 25.09 -0.04
CA ILE A 5 4.21 24.33 1.13
C ILE A 5 3.68 22.95 0.71
N LEU A 6 2.87 22.93 -0.34
CA LEU A 6 2.32 21.67 -0.84
C LEU A 6 3.44 20.78 -1.38
N SER A 7 4.39 21.36 -2.08
CA SER A 7 5.52 20.60 -2.62
C SER A 7 6.34 19.96 -1.50
N ILE A 8 6.62 20.71 -0.45
CA ILE A 8 7.36 20.19 0.71
C ILE A 8 6.58 19.10 1.40
N ALA A 9 5.27 19.31 1.57
CA ALA A 9 4.44 18.30 2.23
C ALA A 9 4.41 16.99 1.43
N LEU A 10 4.32 17.08 0.10
CA LEU A 10 4.33 15.91 -0.74
C LEU A 10 5.65 15.17 -0.68
N LEU A 11 6.76 15.89 -0.64
CA LEU A 11 8.07 15.26 -0.53
C LEU A 11 8.23 14.55 0.81
N VAL A 12 7.77 15.19 1.88
CA VAL A 12 7.81 14.55 3.20
C VAL A 12 6.94 13.30 3.20
N GLY A 13 5.74 13.38 2.61
CA GLY A 13 4.86 12.23 2.52
C GLY A 13 5.47 11.10 1.73
N LEU A 14 6.10 11.41 0.59
CA LEU A 14 6.76 10.40 -0.22
C LEU A 14 7.88 9.71 0.55
N PHE A 15 8.67 10.48 1.28
CA PHE A 15 9.73 9.91 2.10
C PHE A 15 9.17 9.00 3.17
N ALA A 16 8.12 9.47 3.85
CA ALA A 16 7.50 8.69 4.92
C ALA A 16 6.92 7.38 4.41
N VAL A 17 6.25 7.43 3.26
CA VAL A 17 5.66 6.22 2.67
C VAL A 17 6.76 5.25 2.26
N THR A 18 7.85 5.75 1.68
CA THR A 18 8.97 4.90 1.27
C THR A 18 9.56 4.18 2.46
N VAL A 19 9.79 4.88 3.56
CA VAL A 19 10.30 4.26 4.77
C VAL A 19 9.31 3.24 5.31
N SER A 20 8.03 3.58 5.30
CA SER A 20 6.99 2.67 5.75
C SER A 20 6.95 1.39 4.92
N MET A 21 7.09 1.52 3.60
CA MET A 21 7.13 0.35 2.73
C MET A 21 8.33 -0.54 3.02
N ALA A 22 9.49 0.07 3.30
CA ALA A 22 10.68 -0.69 3.63
C ALA A 22 10.48 -1.47 4.93
N LEU A 23 9.92 -0.82 5.95
CA LEU A 23 9.66 -1.47 7.22
C LEU A 23 8.62 -2.57 7.09
N THR A 24 7.58 -2.32 6.30
CA THR A 24 6.52 -3.31 6.10
C THR A 24 7.03 -4.50 5.32
N GLY A 25 7.88 -4.25 4.31
CA GLY A 25 8.50 -5.33 3.56
C GLY A 25 9.38 -6.20 4.45
N TRP A 26 10.12 -5.58 5.34
CA TRP A 26 10.91 -6.32 6.32
C TRP A 26 10.01 -7.21 7.17
N ARG A 27 8.89 -6.66 7.64
CA ARG A 27 7.94 -7.41 8.44
C ARG A 27 7.35 -8.56 7.66
N LEU A 28 7.07 -8.35 6.38
CA LEU A 28 6.54 -9.39 5.52
C LEU A 28 7.49 -10.57 5.44
N LEU A 29 8.79 -10.28 5.32
CA LEU A 29 9.80 -11.33 5.21
C LEU A 29 10.08 -12.02 6.55
N LYS A 30 9.96 -11.29 7.65
CA LYS A 30 10.31 -11.78 8.98
C LYS A 30 9.11 -12.20 9.81
N GLY A 31 7.89 -11.99 9.32
CA GLY A 31 6.70 -12.29 10.10
C GLY A 31 6.69 -13.73 10.59
N PRO A 32 6.47 -13.92 11.89
CA PRO A 32 6.51 -15.29 12.46
C PRO A 32 5.31 -16.12 12.09
N SER A 33 4.17 -15.51 11.77
CA SER A 33 2.97 -16.24 11.44
C SER A 33 2.39 -15.78 10.12
N ILE A 34 1.49 -16.59 9.57
CA ILE A 34 0.80 -16.22 8.33
C ILE A 34 -0.04 -14.96 8.54
N ALA A 35 -0.67 -14.85 9.71
CA ALA A 35 -1.49 -13.67 10.00
C ALA A 35 -0.65 -12.40 9.97
N ASP A 36 0.55 -12.44 10.55
CA ASP A 36 1.44 -11.28 10.53
C ASP A 36 1.84 -10.90 9.11
N ARG A 37 2.11 -11.92 8.28
CA ARG A 37 2.50 -11.67 6.90
C ARG A 37 1.35 -11.09 6.09
N ILE A 38 0.13 -11.54 6.34
CA ILE A 38 -1.04 -11.01 5.63
C ILE A 38 -1.28 -9.56 6.02
N LEU A 39 -1.13 -9.23 7.30
CA LEU A 39 -1.26 -7.85 7.75
C LEU A 39 -0.18 -6.96 7.10
N ALA A 40 1.04 -7.48 7.02
CA ALA A 40 2.12 -6.73 6.37
C ALA A 40 1.82 -6.51 4.90
N LEU A 41 1.30 -7.53 4.23
CA LEU A 41 0.95 -7.41 2.82
C LEU A 41 -0.16 -6.38 2.60
N ASP A 42 -1.16 -6.38 3.48
CA ASP A 42 -2.24 -5.40 3.41
C ASP A 42 -1.69 -3.98 3.56
N THR A 43 -0.79 -3.79 4.53
CA THR A 43 -0.16 -2.49 4.73
C THR A 43 0.66 -2.09 3.52
N LEU A 44 1.33 -3.04 2.86
CA LEU A 44 2.07 -2.76 1.63
C LEU A 44 1.15 -2.26 0.52
N TYR A 45 -0.03 -2.86 0.37
CA TYR A 45 -1.00 -2.39 -0.61
C TYR A 45 -1.42 -0.96 -0.30
N LEU A 46 -1.70 -0.66 0.96
CA LEU A 46 -2.08 0.69 1.35
C LEU A 46 -0.95 1.68 1.06
N ASN A 47 0.28 1.28 1.37
CA ASN A 47 1.44 2.14 1.10
C ASN A 47 1.62 2.35 -0.39
N ALA A 48 1.44 1.30 -1.20
CA ALA A 48 1.58 1.43 -2.64
C ALA A 48 0.53 2.38 -3.22
N VAL A 49 -0.72 2.26 -2.78
CA VAL A 49 -1.78 3.16 -3.22
C VAL A 49 -1.46 4.59 -2.80
N THR A 50 -1.04 4.78 -1.57
CA THR A 50 -0.67 6.10 -1.07
C THR A 50 0.48 6.69 -1.89
N LEU A 51 1.49 5.87 -2.17
CA LEU A 51 2.62 6.32 -2.97
C LEU A 51 2.17 6.77 -4.35
N MET A 52 1.31 5.99 -5.00
CA MET A 52 0.80 6.35 -6.32
C MET A 52 0.00 7.65 -6.29
N ILE A 53 -0.82 7.83 -5.26
CA ILE A 53 -1.58 9.07 -5.13
C ILE A 53 -0.66 10.25 -4.91
N LEU A 54 0.33 10.11 -4.02
CA LEU A 54 1.26 11.19 -3.76
C LEU A 54 2.07 11.54 -5.01
N LEU A 55 2.53 10.53 -5.73
CA LEU A 55 3.24 10.77 -6.99
C LEU A 55 2.35 11.43 -8.03
N GLY A 56 1.09 10.99 -8.10
CA GLY A 56 0.14 11.60 -9.01
C GLY A 56 -0.08 13.07 -8.71
N LEU A 57 -0.17 13.41 -7.44
CA LEU A 57 -0.30 14.81 -7.03
C LEU A 57 0.97 15.59 -7.33
N TYR A 58 2.12 15.01 -7.04
CA TYR A 58 3.39 15.70 -7.26
C TYR A 58 3.66 15.95 -8.73
N LEU A 59 3.35 14.95 -9.57
CA LEU A 59 3.63 15.01 -11.01
C LEU A 59 2.44 15.52 -11.83
N ASN A 60 1.30 15.77 -11.20
CA ASN A 60 0.06 16.15 -11.91
C ASN A 60 -0.31 15.11 -12.96
N ASN A 61 -0.25 13.84 -12.58
CA ASN A 61 -0.48 12.74 -13.50
C ASN A 61 -1.74 11.97 -13.09
N THR A 62 -2.80 12.09 -13.90
CA THR A 62 -4.07 11.44 -13.58
C THR A 62 -4.02 9.94 -13.79
N LEU A 63 -3.12 9.45 -14.63
CA LEU A 63 -2.96 8.01 -14.82
C LEU A 63 -2.55 7.31 -13.53
N LEU A 64 -1.74 7.98 -12.70
CA LEU A 64 -1.36 7.40 -11.43
C LEU A 64 -2.54 7.24 -10.49
N PHE A 65 -3.51 8.16 -10.54
CA PHE A 65 -4.73 8.01 -9.76
C PHE A 65 -5.53 6.80 -10.21
N GLU A 66 -5.65 6.60 -11.52
CA GLU A 66 -6.37 5.45 -12.05
C GLU A 66 -5.68 4.16 -11.68
N ALA A 67 -4.36 4.12 -11.77
CA ALA A 67 -3.60 2.96 -11.35
C ALA A 67 -3.78 2.69 -9.86
N ALA A 68 -3.79 3.74 -9.04
CA ALA A 68 -3.99 3.60 -7.60
C ALA A 68 -5.35 2.97 -7.29
N LEU A 69 -6.39 3.37 -8.02
CA LEU A 69 -7.71 2.79 -7.84
C LEU A 69 -7.70 1.31 -8.16
N LEU A 70 -7.05 0.93 -9.27
CA LEU A 70 -6.99 -0.48 -9.65
C LEU A 70 -6.23 -1.30 -8.61
N VAL A 71 -5.09 -0.78 -8.15
CA VAL A 71 -4.31 -1.49 -7.13
C VAL A 71 -5.10 -1.60 -5.83
N ALA A 72 -5.83 -0.54 -5.46
CA ALA A 72 -6.63 -0.58 -4.25
C ALA A 72 -7.71 -1.64 -4.32
N MET A 73 -8.38 -1.75 -5.47
CA MET A 73 -9.42 -2.75 -5.65
C MET A 73 -8.83 -4.16 -5.61
N LEU A 74 -7.72 -4.37 -6.29
CA LEU A 74 -7.05 -5.67 -6.28
C LEU A 74 -6.55 -6.01 -4.89
N GLY A 75 -6.00 -5.05 -4.18
CA GLY A 75 -5.54 -5.26 -2.82
C GLY A 75 -6.67 -5.62 -1.89
N PHE A 76 -7.80 -4.94 -2.03
CA PHE A 76 -8.96 -5.24 -1.21
C PHE A 76 -9.42 -6.67 -1.40
N VAL A 77 -9.55 -7.11 -2.65
CA VAL A 77 -9.97 -8.47 -2.96
C VAL A 77 -8.96 -9.47 -2.42
N SER A 78 -7.68 -9.21 -2.62
CA SER A 78 -6.63 -10.09 -2.13
C SER A 78 -6.66 -10.21 -0.61
N THR A 79 -6.84 -9.09 0.07
CA THR A 79 -6.84 -9.07 1.54
C THR A 79 -8.03 -9.87 2.08
N VAL A 80 -9.20 -9.71 1.47
CA VAL A 80 -10.38 -10.46 1.88
C VAL A 80 -10.15 -11.96 1.69
N ALA A 81 -9.60 -12.33 0.53
CA ALA A 81 -9.34 -13.75 0.24
C ALA A 81 -8.35 -14.35 1.23
N LEU A 82 -7.27 -13.61 1.52
CA LEU A 82 -6.25 -14.09 2.45
C LEU A 82 -6.78 -14.15 3.88
N ALA A 83 -7.62 -13.19 4.26
CA ALA A 83 -8.22 -13.21 5.59
C ALA A 83 -9.11 -14.42 5.75
N ARG A 84 -9.87 -14.76 4.72
CA ARG A 84 -10.70 -15.98 4.75
C ARG A 84 -9.85 -17.22 4.85
N TYR A 85 -8.75 -17.24 4.12
CA TYR A 85 -7.83 -18.38 4.18
C TYR A 85 -7.34 -18.61 5.60
N VAL A 86 -6.92 -17.55 6.28
CA VAL A 86 -6.41 -17.64 7.64
C VAL A 86 -7.52 -18.09 8.59
N THR A 87 -8.72 -17.52 8.44
CA THR A 87 -9.82 -17.82 9.34
C THR A 87 -10.31 -19.26 9.19
N ARG A 88 -10.41 -19.73 7.95
CA ARG A 88 -10.94 -21.07 7.68
C ARG A 88 -9.86 -22.12 7.47
N GLY A 89 -8.64 -21.69 7.22
CA GLY A 89 -7.57 -22.59 6.86
C GLY A 89 -7.58 -23.02 5.40
N ASP A 90 -8.56 -22.54 4.61
CA ASP A 90 -8.71 -22.94 3.22
C ASP A 90 -9.52 -21.89 2.48
N THR A 91 -8.98 -21.39 1.37
CA THR A 91 -9.68 -20.36 0.58
C THR A 91 -10.82 -20.93 -0.25
N ILE A 92 -10.80 -22.22 -0.52
CA ILE A 92 -11.79 -22.85 -1.36
C ILE A 92 -13.09 -23.08 -0.60
N GLU A 93 -12.96 -23.28 0.68
CA GLU A 93 -14.12 -23.44 1.51
C GLU A 93 -14.89 -22.14 1.59
#